data_e9e5c69513894d97a4713880e440636d
#
_entry.id   e9e5c69513894d97a4713880e440636d
#
_cell.length_a   1.000
_cell.length_b   1.000
_cell.length_c   1.000
_cell.angle_alpha   90.00
_cell.angle_beta   90.00
_cell.angle_gamma   90.00
#
_symmetry.space_group_name_H-M   'P 1'
#
loop_
_entity.id
_entity.type
_entity.pdbx_description
1 polymer ?
#
loop_
_entity_poly.entity_id
_entity_poly.type
_entity_poly.pdbx_seq_one_letter_code
_entity_poly.pdbx_strand_id
1 'polypeptide(L)'
;MRIFLIAAATVLTCRAQMQTGPALPYRVVPDWPQLPAGWNFGEVAAVDVDRDDNVWVFSDGRHPVMQFDRSGKFLREWPEFIGRKPHGLRIGPDGNIWTVDLEAHRVMKWSPAGRLLMNLGTGSPAPDNNAKYAFNRPANLNFGPDGSFYVADGYVNARVVHYSRDGEYLGQWGTKGSGDGEFNLVHDIAIDRSGRMYVTDRVNKRVQIFDAQGKFLDKWTDLGVPQGIYYVRAEDALYLCDGVNSRIIKVDLQGKVLGVVGSFGKVPGKLDVPHYLAVDSTGAIYSADFRNWRVDKFVKK
;
A
#
# COMPACT_ATOMS: atom_id res chain seq x y z
N MET A 1 21.77 35.08 52.48
CA MET A 1 20.56 34.63 51.74
C MET A 1 20.94 34.57 50.26
N ARG A 2 21.25 33.37 49.75
CA ARG A 2 21.64 33.17 48.33
C ARG A 2 20.40 32.77 47.56
N ILE A 3 19.99 33.58 46.62
CA ILE A 3 18.88 33.33 45.74
C ILE A 3 19.41 32.50 44.56
N PHE A 4 18.94 31.24 44.44
CA PHE A 4 19.19 30.43 43.27
C PHE A 4 18.13 30.78 42.20
N LEU A 5 18.56 31.38 41.09
CA LEU A 5 17.74 31.50 39.90
C LEU A 5 17.75 30.15 39.16
N ILE A 6 16.62 29.49 39.12
CA ILE A 6 16.40 28.34 38.28
C ILE A 6 16.00 28.86 36.87
N ALA A 7 16.90 28.74 35.91
CA ALA A 7 16.58 29.01 34.52
C ALA A 7 15.75 27.83 33.96
N ALA A 8 14.48 28.06 33.71
CA ALA A 8 13.64 27.10 33.01
C ALA A 8 14.02 27.09 31.51
N ALA A 9 14.72 26.08 31.07
CA ALA A 9 14.96 25.87 29.65
C ALA A 9 13.65 25.37 28.99
N THR A 10 12.99 26.24 28.25
CA THR A 10 11.84 25.89 27.43
C THR A 10 12.35 25.10 26.21
N VAL A 11 12.21 23.80 26.24
CA VAL A 11 12.46 22.96 25.07
C VAL A 11 11.31 23.22 24.07
N LEU A 12 11.54 24.10 23.10
CA LEU A 12 10.67 24.20 21.93
C LEU A 12 10.77 22.88 21.14
N THR A 13 9.83 22.00 21.34
CA THR A 13 9.62 20.87 20.41
C THR A 13 9.07 21.46 19.11
N CYS A 14 9.97 21.71 18.16
CA CYS A 14 9.57 22.02 16.79
C CYS A 14 8.87 20.76 16.25
N ARG A 15 7.53 20.72 16.30
CA ARG A 15 6.77 19.71 15.54
C ARG A 15 7.01 20.05 14.08
N ALA A 16 7.70 19.17 13.38
CA ALA A 16 7.86 19.33 11.95
C ALA A 16 6.46 19.46 11.32
N GLN A 17 6.27 20.51 10.53
CA GLN A 17 5.00 20.80 9.89
C GLN A 17 4.80 19.80 8.75
N MET A 18 3.63 19.16 8.71
CA MET A 18 3.28 18.21 7.64
C MET A 18 3.49 18.87 6.27
N GLN A 19 4.24 18.20 5.39
CA GLN A 19 4.48 18.70 4.05
C GLN A 19 3.17 18.79 3.25
N THR A 20 3.00 19.88 2.54
CA THR A 20 1.92 20.12 1.58
C THR A 20 2.54 20.47 0.23
N GLY A 21 1.76 20.31 -0.85
CA GLY A 21 2.18 20.64 -2.20
C GLY A 21 1.06 21.28 -3.00
N PRO A 22 1.33 21.72 -4.24
CA PRO A 22 0.29 22.22 -5.13
C PRO A 22 -0.75 21.14 -5.42
N ALA A 23 -1.96 21.55 -5.77
CA ALA A 23 -2.96 20.62 -6.26
C ALA A 23 -2.46 19.99 -7.56
N LEU A 24 -2.45 18.66 -7.64
CA LEU A 24 -2.15 17.96 -8.87
C LEU A 24 -3.24 18.24 -9.92
N PRO A 25 -2.88 18.37 -11.21
CA PRO A 25 -3.83 18.68 -12.28
C PRO A 25 -4.68 17.45 -12.65
N TYR A 26 -5.44 16.95 -11.70
CA TYR A 26 -6.33 15.81 -11.88
C TYR A 26 -7.79 16.22 -11.70
N ARG A 27 -8.69 15.50 -12.37
CA ARG A 27 -10.13 15.53 -12.14
C ARG A 27 -10.61 14.12 -11.85
N VAL A 28 -11.62 13.98 -11.01
CA VAL A 28 -12.28 12.70 -10.77
C VAL A 28 -13.13 12.31 -11.99
N VAL A 29 -13.21 11.02 -12.24
CA VAL A 29 -14.17 10.44 -13.19
C VAL A 29 -15.37 9.98 -12.37
N PRO A 30 -16.52 10.65 -12.46
CA PRO A 30 -17.72 10.24 -11.74
C PRO A 30 -18.22 8.89 -12.26
N ASP A 31 -18.91 8.15 -11.40
CA ASP A 31 -19.54 6.85 -11.72
C ASP A 31 -18.59 5.78 -12.25
N TRP A 32 -17.33 5.86 -11.89
CA TRP A 32 -16.33 4.83 -12.15
C TRP A 32 -16.10 4.01 -10.85
N PRO A 33 -16.09 2.65 -10.90
CA PRO A 33 -16.48 1.79 -12.01
C PRO A 33 -17.99 1.51 -12.04
N GLN A 34 -18.44 0.91 -13.14
CA GLN A 34 -19.84 0.49 -13.31
C GLN A 34 -20.03 -0.90 -12.71
N LEU A 35 -20.56 -0.96 -11.50
CA LEU A 35 -20.91 -2.23 -10.86
C LEU A 35 -22.19 -2.83 -11.49
N PRO A 36 -22.28 -4.18 -11.57
CA PRO A 36 -23.54 -4.84 -11.87
C PRO A 36 -24.64 -4.41 -10.91
N ALA A 37 -25.89 -4.41 -11.40
CA ALA A 37 -27.03 -3.96 -10.61
C ALA A 37 -27.19 -4.73 -9.29
N GLY A 38 -27.33 -4.02 -8.19
CA GLY A 38 -27.48 -4.56 -6.85
C GLY A 38 -26.15 -4.94 -6.16
N TRP A 39 -24.99 -4.72 -6.81
CA TRP A 39 -23.69 -4.98 -6.19
C TRP A 39 -23.15 -3.75 -5.47
N ASN A 40 -22.31 -4.01 -4.49
CA ASN A 40 -21.47 -3.01 -3.83
C ASN A 40 -20.11 -3.64 -3.49
N PHE A 41 -19.11 -2.81 -3.24
CA PHE A 41 -17.78 -3.30 -2.89
C PHE A 41 -17.67 -3.77 -1.43
N GLY A 42 -18.45 -3.19 -0.49
CA GLY A 42 -18.02 -3.20 0.90
C GLY A 42 -16.74 -2.36 1.09
N GLU A 43 -15.93 -2.65 2.09
CA GLU A 43 -14.64 -1.98 2.31
C GLU A 43 -13.67 -2.35 1.18
N VAL A 44 -13.27 -1.35 0.39
CA VAL A 44 -12.28 -1.58 -0.69
C VAL A 44 -10.88 -1.58 -0.10
N ALA A 45 -10.31 -2.77 0.00
CA ALA A 45 -9.00 -2.95 0.60
C ALA A 45 -7.88 -2.53 -0.35
N ALA A 46 -7.89 -3.01 -1.59
CA ALA A 46 -6.80 -2.75 -2.53
C ALA A 46 -7.28 -2.63 -3.98
N VAL A 47 -6.44 -2.00 -4.79
CA VAL A 47 -6.58 -1.87 -6.24
C VAL A 47 -5.21 -1.99 -6.87
N ASP A 48 -5.13 -2.66 -8.04
CA ASP A 48 -3.95 -2.62 -8.90
C ASP A 48 -4.36 -2.69 -10.38
N VAL A 49 -3.42 -2.39 -11.28
CA VAL A 49 -3.65 -2.28 -12.72
C VAL A 49 -2.75 -3.26 -13.45
N ASP A 50 -3.33 -4.08 -14.34
CA ASP A 50 -2.57 -5.00 -15.17
C ASP A 50 -1.97 -4.30 -16.41
N ARG A 51 -1.14 -5.03 -17.17
CA ARG A 51 -0.45 -4.48 -18.36
C ARG A 51 -1.38 -4.03 -19.49
N ASP A 52 -2.65 -4.47 -19.46
CA ASP A 52 -3.66 -4.11 -20.44
C ASP A 52 -4.54 -2.95 -19.93
N ASP A 53 -4.12 -2.29 -18.83
CA ASP A 53 -4.82 -1.24 -18.11
C ASP A 53 -6.19 -1.69 -17.53
N ASN A 54 -6.41 -2.99 -17.34
CA ASN A 54 -7.56 -3.43 -16.56
C ASN A 54 -7.28 -3.27 -15.08
N VAL A 55 -8.30 -2.89 -14.35
CA VAL A 55 -8.24 -2.56 -12.93
C VAL A 55 -8.80 -3.71 -12.11
N TRP A 56 -7.95 -4.24 -11.24
CA TRP A 56 -8.31 -5.28 -10.31
C TRP A 56 -8.62 -4.67 -8.95
N VAL A 57 -9.76 -5.05 -8.38
CA VAL A 57 -10.24 -4.54 -7.10
C VAL A 57 -10.38 -5.68 -6.11
N PHE A 58 -9.88 -5.49 -4.90
CA PHE A 58 -9.97 -6.43 -3.80
C PHE A 58 -10.71 -5.78 -2.64
N SER A 59 -11.83 -6.36 -2.24
CA SER A 59 -12.74 -5.75 -1.28
C SER A 59 -13.36 -6.76 -0.31
N ASP A 60 -13.83 -6.28 0.82
CA ASP A 60 -14.50 -7.07 1.86
C ASP A 60 -16.02 -7.15 1.64
N GLY A 61 -16.41 -7.27 0.37
CA GLY A 61 -17.80 -7.44 -0.03
C GLY A 61 -18.10 -8.87 -0.43
N ARG A 62 -19.34 -9.06 -0.92
CA ARG A 62 -19.79 -10.37 -1.41
C ARG A 62 -19.02 -10.86 -2.64
N HIS A 63 -18.42 -9.93 -3.40
CA HIS A 63 -17.64 -10.17 -4.62
C HIS A 63 -16.20 -9.69 -4.39
N PRO A 64 -15.33 -10.48 -3.70
CA PRO A 64 -14.06 -9.99 -3.18
C PRO A 64 -13.07 -9.56 -4.23
N VAL A 65 -12.99 -10.26 -5.38
CA VAL A 65 -12.06 -9.95 -6.45
C VAL A 65 -12.83 -9.67 -7.73
N MET A 66 -12.71 -8.44 -8.20
CA MET A 66 -13.37 -7.97 -9.42
C MET A 66 -12.37 -7.35 -10.39
N GLN A 67 -12.63 -7.48 -11.69
CA GLN A 67 -11.87 -6.84 -12.75
C GLN A 67 -12.75 -5.93 -13.60
N PHE A 68 -12.25 -4.75 -13.89
CA PHE A 68 -12.88 -3.75 -14.75
C PHE A 68 -11.90 -3.36 -15.86
N ASP A 69 -12.40 -2.97 -17.01
CA ASP A 69 -11.57 -2.29 -17.99
C ASP A 69 -11.29 -0.83 -17.56
N ARG A 70 -10.40 -0.17 -18.26
CA ARG A 70 -10.03 1.23 -17.99
C ARG A 70 -11.22 2.19 -18.04
N SER A 71 -12.26 1.88 -18.83
CA SER A 71 -13.48 2.71 -18.89
C SER A 71 -14.38 2.55 -17.66
N GLY A 72 -14.19 1.49 -16.89
CA GLY A 72 -14.99 1.13 -15.72
C GLY A 72 -16.03 0.05 -16.00
N LYS A 73 -16.05 -0.52 -17.22
CA LYS A 73 -16.93 -1.63 -17.55
C LYS A 73 -16.50 -2.87 -16.77
N PHE A 74 -17.43 -3.52 -16.09
CA PHE A 74 -17.20 -4.78 -15.41
C PHE A 74 -16.83 -5.89 -16.43
N LEU A 75 -15.74 -6.60 -16.15
CA LEU A 75 -15.24 -7.69 -16.99
C LEU A 75 -15.53 -9.05 -16.37
N ARG A 76 -15.19 -9.23 -15.11
CA ARG A 76 -15.38 -10.50 -14.37
C ARG A 76 -15.24 -10.33 -12.87
N GLU A 77 -15.65 -11.36 -12.15
CA GLU A 77 -15.27 -11.65 -10.76
C GLU A 77 -14.68 -13.06 -10.67
N TRP A 78 -14.02 -13.35 -9.56
CA TRP A 78 -13.71 -14.73 -9.25
C TRP A 78 -14.90 -15.38 -8.56
N PRO A 79 -15.35 -16.56 -9.03
CA PRO A 79 -16.53 -17.23 -8.46
C PRO A 79 -16.28 -17.73 -7.04
N GLU A 80 -15.03 -17.98 -6.69
CA GLU A 80 -14.62 -18.46 -5.37
C GLU A 80 -13.34 -17.76 -4.93
N PHE A 81 -13.31 -17.26 -3.71
CA PHE A 81 -12.14 -16.72 -3.06
C PHE A 81 -11.99 -17.32 -1.67
N ILE A 82 -10.84 -17.92 -1.39
CA ILE A 82 -10.54 -18.57 -0.11
C ILE A 82 -9.84 -17.58 0.81
N GLY A 83 -10.58 -16.68 1.44
CA GLY A 83 -10.03 -15.68 2.34
C GLY A 83 -10.96 -15.35 3.49
N ARG A 84 -10.46 -14.53 4.42
CA ARG A 84 -11.20 -14.06 5.60
C ARG A 84 -11.30 -12.54 5.66
N LYS A 85 -10.18 -11.83 5.38
CA LYS A 85 -10.11 -10.36 5.41
C LYS A 85 -9.18 -9.87 4.32
N PRO A 86 -9.74 -9.47 3.17
CA PRO A 86 -9.01 -8.82 2.09
C PRO A 86 -8.16 -7.67 2.58
N HIS A 87 -6.89 -7.59 2.14
CA HIS A 87 -6.03 -6.47 2.51
C HIS A 87 -5.17 -5.97 1.35
N GLY A 88 -4.12 -6.68 0.95
CA GLY A 88 -3.25 -6.30 -0.17
C GLY A 88 -3.59 -7.01 -1.46
N LEU A 89 -3.40 -6.34 -2.60
CA LEU A 89 -3.46 -6.91 -3.94
C LEU A 89 -2.37 -6.29 -4.80
N ARG A 90 -1.63 -7.14 -5.53
CA ARG A 90 -0.65 -6.72 -6.54
C ARG A 90 -0.69 -7.63 -7.77
N ILE A 91 -0.44 -7.04 -8.92
CA ILE A 91 -0.23 -7.78 -10.16
C ILE A 91 1.26 -8.10 -10.29
N GLY A 92 1.58 -9.38 -10.36
CA GLY A 92 2.97 -9.82 -10.50
C GLY A 92 3.54 -9.54 -11.91
N PRO A 93 4.87 -9.51 -12.05
CA PRO A 93 5.52 -9.30 -13.35
C PRO A 93 5.17 -10.38 -14.39
N ASP A 94 4.67 -11.52 -13.95
CA ASP A 94 4.17 -12.63 -14.79
C ASP A 94 2.67 -12.51 -15.12
N GLY A 95 2.01 -11.42 -14.71
CA GLY A 95 0.58 -11.15 -14.92
C GLY A 95 -0.34 -11.93 -13.98
N ASN A 96 0.19 -12.67 -13.02
CA ASN A 96 -0.61 -13.33 -12.00
C ASN A 96 -1.01 -12.35 -10.90
N ILE A 97 -2.14 -12.63 -10.27
CA ILE A 97 -2.72 -11.79 -9.24
C ILE A 97 -2.23 -12.29 -7.88
N TRP A 98 -1.72 -11.39 -7.07
CA TRP A 98 -1.32 -11.72 -5.71
C TRP A 98 -2.23 -11.03 -4.71
N THR A 99 -2.70 -11.78 -3.73
CA THR A 99 -3.55 -11.26 -2.65
C THR A 99 -2.91 -11.52 -1.30
N VAL A 100 -3.10 -10.58 -0.39
CA VAL A 100 -2.72 -10.72 1.01
C VAL A 100 -3.99 -10.71 1.84
N ASP A 101 -4.17 -11.77 2.62
CA ASP A 101 -5.27 -11.89 3.55
C ASP A 101 -4.80 -11.68 4.98
N LEU A 102 -5.33 -10.63 5.60
CA LEU A 102 -4.92 -10.19 6.92
C LEU A 102 -5.21 -11.23 8.01
N GLU A 103 -6.41 -11.79 8.03
CA GLU A 103 -6.87 -12.69 9.10
C GLU A 103 -6.68 -14.17 8.79
N ALA A 104 -6.50 -14.51 7.53
CA ALA A 104 -6.03 -15.84 7.15
C ALA A 104 -4.50 -15.97 7.28
N HIS A 105 -3.77 -14.87 7.56
CA HIS A 105 -2.30 -14.87 7.71
C HIS A 105 -1.59 -15.44 6.48
N ARG A 106 -2.04 -15.07 5.26
CA ARG A 106 -1.62 -15.69 4.00
C ARG A 106 -1.27 -14.66 2.93
N VAL A 107 -0.33 -15.07 2.10
CA VAL A 107 -0.02 -14.45 0.80
C VAL A 107 -0.29 -15.50 -0.27
N MET A 108 -1.14 -15.17 -1.23
CA MET A 108 -1.62 -16.12 -2.23
C MET A 108 -1.40 -15.59 -3.64
N LYS A 109 -0.93 -16.47 -4.54
CA LYS A 109 -0.78 -16.20 -5.96
C LYS A 109 -1.86 -16.93 -6.74
N TRP A 110 -2.48 -16.23 -7.67
CA TRP A 110 -3.61 -16.71 -8.46
C TRP A 110 -3.36 -16.46 -9.95
N SER A 111 -3.84 -17.33 -10.80
CA SER A 111 -3.99 -16.97 -12.21
C SER A 111 -5.05 -15.89 -12.39
N PRO A 112 -5.07 -15.13 -13.51
CA PRO A 112 -6.13 -14.16 -13.77
C PRO A 112 -7.55 -14.79 -13.81
N ALA A 113 -7.65 -16.11 -14.00
CA ALA A 113 -8.91 -16.85 -13.96
C ALA A 113 -9.34 -17.28 -12.54
N GLY A 114 -8.60 -16.90 -11.48
CA GLY A 114 -8.92 -17.24 -10.09
C GLY A 114 -8.44 -18.63 -9.65
N ARG A 115 -7.55 -19.30 -10.40
CA ARG A 115 -6.96 -20.57 -9.96
C ARG A 115 -5.78 -20.28 -9.01
N LEU A 116 -5.81 -20.86 -7.81
CA LEU A 116 -4.72 -20.77 -6.84
C LEU A 116 -3.46 -21.44 -7.40
N LEU A 117 -2.34 -20.72 -7.42
CA LEU A 117 -1.04 -21.18 -7.92
C LEU A 117 -0.01 -21.35 -6.80
N MET A 118 -0.06 -20.50 -5.77
CA MET A 118 0.81 -20.55 -4.61
C MET A 118 0.06 -20.06 -3.37
N ASN A 119 0.36 -20.65 -2.22
CA ASN A 119 -0.20 -20.25 -0.94
C ASN A 119 0.91 -20.28 0.12
N LEU A 120 1.33 -19.11 0.56
CA LEU A 120 2.27 -18.95 1.65
C LEU A 120 1.56 -18.53 2.93
N GLY A 121 2.05 -19.01 4.04
CA GLY A 121 1.42 -18.84 5.33
C GLY A 121 0.65 -20.08 5.77
N THR A 122 0.57 -20.30 7.06
CA THR A 122 -0.01 -21.52 7.65
C THR A 122 -1.54 -21.44 7.85
N GLY A 123 -2.11 -20.24 7.68
CA GLY A 123 -3.51 -19.97 8.02
C GLY A 123 -3.74 -19.71 9.50
N SER A 124 -2.66 -19.67 10.28
CA SER A 124 -2.61 -19.32 11.70
C SER A 124 -1.54 -18.26 11.94
N PRO A 125 -1.64 -17.45 13.01
CA PRO A 125 -0.62 -16.46 13.31
C PRO A 125 0.77 -17.08 13.44
N ALA A 126 1.80 -16.42 12.91
CA ALA A 126 3.18 -16.78 13.17
C ALA A 126 3.46 -16.72 14.68
N PRO A 127 4.25 -17.66 15.22
CA PRO A 127 4.55 -17.69 16.65
C PRO A 127 5.38 -16.49 17.11
N ASP A 128 6.21 -15.95 16.21
CA ASP A 128 7.09 -14.80 16.45
C ASP A 128 7.47 -14.07 15.14
N ASN A 129 8.32 -13.05 15.27
CA ASN A 129 8.82 -12.26 14.16
C ASN A 129 9.86 -12.99 13.28
N ASN A 130 10.25 -14.23 13.59
CA ASN A 130 11.33 -14.97 12.90
C ASN A 130 10.83 -16.16 12.07
N ALA A 131 9.55 -16.48 12.12
CA ALA A 131 8.97 -17.59 11.38
C ALA A 131 9.12 -17.39 9.87
N LYS A 132 9.77 -18.33 9.17
CA LYS A 132 10.14 -18.19 7.75
C LYS A 132 8.95 -18.28 6.80
N TYR A 133 7.97 -19.13 7.09
CA TYR A 133 6.82 -19.45 6.23
C TYR A 133 5.48 -19.23 6.93
N ALA A 134 5.44 -18.40 7.96
CA ALA A 134 4.22 -18.00 8.63
C ALA A 134 4.23 -16.49 8.84
N PHE A 135 3.06 -15.87 8.74
CA PHE A 135 2.84 -14.45 8.92
C PHE A 135 1.94 -14.17 10.12
N ASN A 136 1.95 -12.93 10.61
CA ASN A 136 1.00 -12.52 11.62
C ASN A 136 0.34 -11.21 11.22
N ARG A 137 -0.77 -11.33 10.48
CA ARG A 137 -1.50 -10.24 9.84
C ARG A 137 -0.62 -9.46 8.85
N PRO A 138 -0.20 -10.10 7.74
CA PRO A 138 0.54 -9.43 6.68
C PRO A 138 -0.33 -8.37 5.99
N ALA A 139 0.28 -7.30 5.52
CA ALA A 139 -0.44 -6.16 4.93
C ALA A 139 -0.43 -6.18 3.40
N ASN A 140 0.73 -6.23 2.78
CA ASN A 140 0.87 -6.21 1.32
C ASN A 140 2.18 -6.88 0.89
N LEU A 141 2.43 -6.89 -0.42
CA LEU A 141 3.68 -7.36 -1.01
C LEU A 141 4.08 -6.49 -2.21
N ASN A 142 5.34 -6.60 -2.63
CA ASN A 142 5.79 -6.04 -3.91
C ASN A 142 6.98 -6.85 -4.46
N PHE A 143 7.32 -6.64 -5.74
CA PHE A 143 8.24 -7.48 -6.49
C PHE A 143 9.57 -6.79 -6.74
N GLY A 144 10.65 -7.53 -6.59
CA GLY A 144 11.97 -7.16 -7.06
C GLY A 144 12.08 -7.28 -8.60
N PRO A 145 13.11 -6.66 -9.18
CA PRO A 145 13.32 -6.69 -10.64
C PRO A 145 13.65 -8.11 -11.16
N ASP A 146 14.09 -9.02 -10.31
CA ASP A 146 14.37 -10.43 -10.60
C ASP A 146 13.15 -11.35 -10.46
N GLY A 147 12.00 -10.78 -10.08
CA GLY A 147 10.75 -11.50 -9.82
C GLY A 147 10.66 -12.09 -8.41
N SER A 148 11.67 -11.91 -7.57
CA SER A 148 11.55 -12.15 -6.12
C SER A 148 10.50 -11.20 -5.52
N PHE A 149 10.00 -11.48 -4.33
CA PHE A 149 9.00 -10.62 -3.72
C PHE A 149 9.21 -10.40 -2.23
N TYR A 150 8.73 -9.28 -1.78
CA TYR A 150 8.86 -8.80 -0.41
C TYR A 150 7.48 -8.65 0.22
N VAL A 151 7.29 -9.23 1.40
CA VAL A 151 6.01 -9.19 2.14
C VAL A 151 6.12 -8.24 3.31
N ALA A 152 5.21 -7.28 3.39
CA ALA A 152 5.00 -6.40 4.54
C ALA A 152 4.24 -7.17 5.62
N ASP A 153 4.92 -7.83 6.54
CA ASP A 153 4.33 -8.58 7.65
C ASP A 153 4.31 -7.70 8.91
N GLY A 154 3.32 -6.79 9.00
CA GLY A 154 3.45 -5.62 9.85
C GLY A 154 2.34 -5.31 10.85
N TYR A 155 1.14 -5.91 10.80
CA TYR A 155 0.07 -5.57 11.76
C TYR A 155 0.33 -6.09 13.17
N VAL A 156 0.97 -7.25 13.30
CA VAL A 156 1.41 -7.81 14.59
C VAL A 156 2.91 -8.02 14.59
N ASN A 157 3.45 -8.69 13.58
CA ASN A 157 4.88 -8.70 13.32
C ASN A 157 5.37 -7.29 12.90
N ALA A 158 6.69 -7.11 12.81
CA ALA A 158 7.30 -5.82 12.46
C ALA A 158 8.49 -6.05 11.52
N ARG A 159 8.21 -6.61 10.32
CA ARG A 159 9.27 -7.03 9.40
C ARG A 159 8.85 -6.95 7.94
N VAL A 160 9.85 -6.93 7.08
CA VAL A 160 9.75 -7.26 5.66
C VAL A 160 10.38 -8.62 5.45
N VAL A 161 9.68 -9.53 4.78
CA VAL A 161 10.17 -10.89 4.48
C VAL A 161 10.40 -11.01 2.98
N HIS A 162 11.57 -11.49 2.58
CA HIS A 162 11.99 -11.66 1.20
C HIS A 162 11.91 -13.13 0.78
N TYR A 163 11.24 -13.38 -0.35
CA TYR A 163 11.11 -14.69 -0.98
C TYR A 163 11.57 -14.68 -2.43
N SER A 164 12.05 -15.82 -2.91
CA SER A 164 12.26 -16.03 -4.34
C SER A 164 10.92 -16.01 -5.10
N ARG A 165 10.98 -15.89 -6.42
CA ARG A 165 9.81 -15.99 -7.31
C ARG A 165 9.00 -17.29 -7.12
N ASP A 166 9.64 -18.34 -6.60
CA ASP A 166 9.05 -19.66 -6.38
C ASP A 166 8.61 -19.87 -4.92
N GLY A 167 8.75 -18.84 -4.07
CA GLY A 167 8.30 -18.85 -2.67
C GLY A 167 9.33 -19.37 -1.67
N GLU A 168 10.60 -19.55 -2.05
CA GLU A 168 11.66 -19.93 -1.13
C GLU A 168 12.09 -18.71 -0.28
N TYR A 169 12.23 -18.93 1.02
CA TYR A 169 12.67 -17.88 1.95
C TYR A 169 14.11 -17.48 1.68
N LEU A 170 14.35 -16.20 1.42
CA LEU A 170 15.68 -15.62 1.15
C LEU A 170 16.21 -14.81 2.33
N GLY A 171 15.33 -14.19 3.12
CA GLY A 171 15.74 -13.37 4.25
C GLY A 171 14.62 -12.52 4.79
N GLN A 172 14.92 -11.74 5.81
CA GLN A 172 14.02 -10.74 6.38
C GLN A 172 14.80 -9.69 7.14
N TRP A 173 14.15 -8.55 7.38
CA TRP A 173 14.65 -7.51 8.29
C TRP A 173 13.52 -6.80 8.98
N GLY A 174 13.86 -6.09 10.04
CA GLY A 174 12.92 -5.33 10.86
C GLY A 174 12.58 -5.99 12.18
N THR A 175 12.44 -5.15 13.19
CA THR A 175 12.02 -5.50 14.55
C THR A 175 11.04 -4.45 15.06
N LYS A 176 10.32 -4.74 16.12
CA LYS A 176 9.36 -3.80 16.71
C LYS A 176 10.08 -2.62 17.35
N GLY A 177 9.70 -1.39 16.96
CA GLY A 177 10.26 -0.18 17.53
C GLY A 177 10.07 1.06 16.67
N SER A 178 10.85 2.12 16.96
CA SER A 178 10.82 3.42 16.27
C SER A 178 12.20 3.89 15.77
N GLY A 179 13.25 3.14 16.05
CA GLY A 179 14.61 3.37 15.53
C GLY A 179 14.71 3.10 14.03
N ASP A 180 15.87 3.38 13.44
CA ASP A 180 16.14 3.13 12.04
C ASP A 180 16.21 1.61 11.78
N GLY A 181 15.43 1.13 10.79
CA GLY A 181 15.27 -0.29 10.53
C GLY A 181 14.27 -1.00 11.47
N GLU A 182 13.74 -0.33 12.48
CA GLU A 182 12.64 -0.83 13.31
C GLU A 182 11.29 -0.38 12.74
N PHE A 183 10.21 -1.08 13.06
CA PHE A 183 8.87 -0.78 12.56
C PHE A 183 7.79 -0.85 13.65
N ASN A 184 6.73 -0.07 13.46
CA ASN A 184 5.53 -0.17 14.28
C ASN A 184 4.25 -0.43 13.48
N LEU A 185 4.32 -0.72 12.27
CA LEU A 185 3.38 -1.33 11.35
C LEU A 185 3.91 -1.16 9.92
N VAL A 186 4.57 -2.19 9.41
CA VAL A 186 4.94 -2.27 7.99
C VAL A 186 3.67 -2.47 7.19
N HIS A 187 3.26 -1.46 6.37
CA HIS A 187 1.96 -1.53 5.71
C HIS A 187 2.07 -1.77 4.21
N ASP A 188 3.01 -1.13 3.53
CA ASP A 188 3.22 -1.33 2.09
C ASP A 188 4.69 -1.14 1.71
N ILE A 189 5.04 -1.60 0.51
CA ILE A 189 6.39 -1.54 -0.05
C ILE A 189 6.28 -1.06 -1.50
N ALA A 190 7.09 -0.10 -1.89
CA ALA A 190 7.36 0.21 -3.29
C ALA A 190 8.84 -0.04 -3.60
N ILE A 191 9.14 -0.43 -4.83
CA ILE A 191 10.52 -0.70 -5.27
C ILE A 191 10.76 0.10 -6.54
N ASP A 192 11.80 0.94 -6.54
CA ASP A 192 12.16 1.74 -7.71
C ASP A 192 12.99 0.93 -8.72
N ARG A 193 13.30 1.55 -9.86
CA ARG A 193 14.08 0.90 -10.93
C ARG A 193 15.51 0.55 -10.53
N SER A 194 16.04 1.17 -9.48
CA SER A 194 17.38 0.88 -8.95
C SER A 194 17.37 -0.23 -7.88
N GLY A 195 16.19 -0.73 -7.50
CA GLY A 195 16.01 -1.73 -6.47
C GLY A 195 15.95 -1.15 -5.05
N ARG A 196 15.88 0.18 -4.88
CA ARG A 196 15.63 0.77 -3.56
C ARG A 196 14.19 0.51 -3.16
N MET A 197 14.01 0.17 -1.89
CA MET A 197 12.72 -0.13 -1.31
C MET A 197 12.26 1.01 -0.41
N TYR A 198 11.02 1.41 -0.60
CA TYR A 198 10.32 2.43 0.18
C TYR A 198 9.23 1.74 0.98
N VAL A 199 9.41 1.66 2.29
CA VAL A 199 8.56 0.89 3.20
C VAL A 199 7.75 1.84 4.07
N THR A 200 6.43 1.76 3.98
CA THR A 200 5.56 2.56 4.86
C THR A 200 5.52 1.97 6.25
N ASP A 201 5.94 2.75 7.23
CA ASP A 201 5.88 2.46 8.67
C ASP A 201 4.76 3.31 9.28
N ARG A 202 3.54 2.81 9.13
CA ARG A 202 2.30 3.57 9.27
C ARG A 202 2.12 4.21 10.64
N VAL A 203 2.32 3.45 11.71
CA VAL A 203 2.10 3.96 13.08
C VAL A 203 3.22 4.92 13.48
N ASN A 204 4.44 4.72 13.01
CA ASN A 204 5.54 5.67 13.19
C ASN A 204 5.45 6.89 12.24
N LYS A 205 4.45 6.95 11.34
CA LYS A 205 4.16 8.06 10.43
C LYS A 205 5.36 8.43 9.55
N ARG A 206 6.01 7.42 8.97
CA ARG A 206 7.20 7.59 8.15
C ARG A 206 7.24 6.60 6.99
N VAL A 207 8.06 6.92 6.00
CA VAL A 207 8.55 5.99 4.99
C VAL A 207 10.02 5.75 5.28
N GLN A 208 10.45 4.50 5.38
CA GLN A 208 11.86 4.14 5.48
C GLN A 208 12.36 3.62 4.15
N ILE A 209 13.60 3.96 3.81
CA ILE A 209 14.24 3.60 2.55
C ILE A 209 15.34 2.58 2.83
N PHE A 210 15.34 1.48 2.06
CA PHE A 210 16.32 0.39 2.18
C PHE A 210 16.93 0.07 0.82
N ASP A 211 18.13 -0.52 0.84
CA ASP A 211 18.66 -1.19 -0.35
C ASP A 211 18.01 -2.58 -0.54
N ALA A 212 18.38 -3.25 -1.63
CA ALA A 212 17.86 -4.58 -1.96
C ALA A 212 18.23 -5.68 -0.95
N GLN A 213 19.18 -5.44 -0.06
CA GLN A 213 19.61 -6.34 1.01
C GLN A 213 18.93 -6.03 2.35
N GLY A 214 18.04 -5.01 2.41
CA GLY A 214 17.36 -4.60 3.61
C GLY A 214 18.18 -3.71 4.55
N LYS A 215 19.31 -3.14 4.07
CA LYS A 215 20.08 -2.16 4.83
C LYS A 215 19.36 -0.81 4.79
N PHE A 216 19.14 -0.22 5.95
CA PHE A 216 18.58 1.13 6.07
C PHE A 216 19.47 2.17 5.40
N LEU A 217 18.84 3.05 4.60
CA LEU A 217 19.48 4.13 3.86
C LEU A 217 19.03 5.50 4.35
N ASP A 218 17.71 5.70 4.49
CA ASP A 218 17.11 7.01 4.80
C ASP A 218 15.68 6.82 5.33
N LYS A 219 15.07 7.92 5.79
CA LYS A 219 13.65 7.96 6.17
C LYS A 219 13.03 9.32 5.87
N TRP A 220 11.76 9.29 5.48
CA TRP A 220 10.94 10.50 5.30
C TRP A 220 9.88 10.55 6.38
N THR A 221 9.84 11.67 7.08
CA THR A 221 8.80 12.05 8.02
C THR A 221 7.89 13.11 7.38
N ASP A 222 6.92 13.61 8.08
CA ASP A 222 6.10 14.77 7.68
C ASP A 222 5.23 14.59 6.41
N LEU A 223 5.12 13.35 5.89
CA LEU A 223 4.24 13.01 4.78
C LEU A 223 2.81 12.63 5.22
N GLY A 224 2.50 12.75 6.52
CA GLY A 224 1.23 12.33 7.11
C GLY A 224 1.28 10.89 7.64
N VAL A 225 0.22 10.12 7.44
CA VAL A 225 0.12 8.71 7.87
C VAL A 225 0.08 7.81 6.64
N PRO A 226 1.24 7.35 6.15
CA PRO A 226 1.33 6.60 4.91
C PRO A 226 0.68 5.22 5.05
N GLN A 227 -0.30 4.95 4.19
CA GLN A 227 -0.94 3.65 4.00
C GLN A 227 -0.25 2.94 2.83
N GLY A 228 -0.82 3.05 1.63
CA GLY A 228 -0.26 2.53 0.41
C GLY A 228 0.83 3.42 -0.18
N ILE A 229 1.77 2.81 -0.88
CA ILE A 229 2.82 3.46 -1.66
C ILE A 229 2.97 2.78 -3.02
N TYR A 230 3.07 3.56 -4.10
CA TYR A 230 3.13 3.04 -5.46
C TYR A 230 4.19 3.79 -6.28
N TYR A 231 5.12 3.04 -6.88
CA TYR A 231 6.14 3.62 -7.75
C TYR A 231 5.67 3.67 -9.20
N VAL A 232 5.62 4.86 -9.77
CA VAL A 232 5.28 5.08 -11.18
C VAL A 232 6.56 5.20 -12.00
N ARG A 233 6.92 4.10 -12.66
CA ARG A 233 8.19 4.01 -13.41
C ARG A 233 8.33 5.06 -14.52
N ALA A 234 7.23 5.41 -15.20
CA ALA A 234 7.24 6.40 -16.28
C ALA A 234 7.52 7.82 -15.78
N GLU A 235 7.21 8.12 -14.53
CA GLU A 235 7.36 9.44 -13.92
C GLU A 235 8.56 9.52 -12.97
N ASP A 236 9.20 8.38 -12.67
CA ASP A 236 10.26 8.21 -11.67
C ASP A 236 9.87 8.85 -10.33
N ALA A 237 8.64 8.59 -9.91
CA ALA A 237 8.02 9.20 -8.75
C ALA A 237 7.18 8.19 -7.96
N LEU A 238 6.92 8.50 -6.70
CA LEU A 238 6.08 7.71 -5.82
C LEU A 238 4.76 8.45 -5.55
N TYR A 239 3.70 7.68 -5.41
CA TYR A 239 2.40 8.13 -4.93
C TYR A 239 2.10 7.44 -3.62
N LEU A 240 1.66 8.20 -2.61
CA LEU A 240 1.34 7.71 -1.28
C LEU A 240 -0.10 8.03 -0.91
N CYS A 241 -0.78 7.06 -0.31
CA CYS A 241 -2.04 7.28 0.36
C CYS A 241 -1.78 7.79 1.78
N ASP A 242 -2.11 9.05 2.06
CA ASP A 242 -2.16 9.60 3.42
C ASP A 242 -3.57 9.40 3.97
N GLY A 243 -3.80 8.24 4.57
CA GLY A 243 -5.14 7.78 4.92
C GLY A 243 -5.84 8.65 5.96
N VAL A 244 -5.11 9.19 6.93
CA VAL A 244 -5.71 10.04 7.98
C VAL A 244 -6.08 11.44 7.46
N ASN A 245 -5.29 11.98 6.53
CA ASN A 245 -5.56 13.29 5.95
C ASN A 245 -6.36 13.21 4.64
N SER A 246 -6.81 12.01 4.26
CA SER A 246 -7.72 11.76 3.12
C SER A 246 -7.22 12.33 1.81
N ARG A 247 -5.93 12.13 1.51
CA ARG A 247 -5.27 12.64 0.32
C ARG A 247 -4.29 11.64 -0.27
N ILE A 248 -3.98 11.79 -1.54
CA ILE A 248 -2.89 11.12 -2.23
C ILE A 248 -1.80 12.16 -2.47
N ILE A 249 -0.57 11.81 -2.13
CA ILE A 249 0.61 12.67 -2.26
C ILE A 249 1.51 12.09 -3.35
N LYS A 250 1.94 12.91 -4.30
CA LYS A 250 3.02 12.60 -5.20
C LYS A 250 4.33 13.14 -4.64
N VAL A 251 5.36 12.29 -4.57
CA VAL A 251 6.71 12.68 -4.12
C VAL A 251 7.78 12.22 -5.12
N ASP A 252 8.90 12.94 -5.17
CA ASP A 252 10.09 12.43 -5.85
C ASP A 252 10.81 11.35 -5.01
N LEU A 253 11.88 10.77 -5.57
CA LEU A 253 12.64 9.73 -4.89
C LEU A 253 13.53 10.24 -3.73
N GLN A 254 13.48 11.53 -3.43
CA GLN A 254 14.11 12.19 -2.30
C GLN A 254 13.09 12.57 -1.21
N GLY A 255 11.80 12.24 -1.41
CA GLY A 255 10.73 12.53 -0.44
C GLY A 255 10.15 13.94 -0.52
N LYS A 256 10.53 14.74 -1.52
CA LYS A 256 9.96 16.07 -1.75
C LYS A 256 8.55 15.94 -2.32
N VAL A 257 7.58 16.61 -1.72
CA VAL A 257 6.20 16.65 -2.21
C VAL A 257 6.11 17.45 -3.51
N LEU A 258 5.66 16.79 -4.56
CA LEU A 258 5.43 17.36 -5.89
C LEU A 258 3.99 17.84 -6.08
N GLY A 259 3.06 17.30 -5.30
CA GLY A 259 1.67 17.73 -5.31
C GLY A 259 0.74 16.77 -4.59
N VAL A 260 -0.52 17.18 -4.48
CA VAL A 260 -1.55 16.43 -3.76
C VAL A 260 -2.86 16.38 -4.56
N VAL A 261 -3.64 15.31 -4.35
CA VAL A 261 -5.00 15.16 -4.88
C VAL A 261 -5.89 14.50 -3.82
N GLY A 262 -7.18 14.86 -3.80
CA GLY A 262 -8.14 14.40 -2.81
C GLY A 262 -8.20 15.28 -1.57
N SER A 263 -9.26 15.13 -0.83
CA SER A 263 -9.50 15.72 0.50
C SER A 263 -10.70 15.00 1.13
N PHE A 264 -10.87 15.09 2.43
CA PHE A 264 -11.92 14.40 3.16
C PHE A 264 -13.33 14.66 2.59
N GLY A 265 -14.13 13.60 2.48
CA GLY A 265 -15.55 13.65 2.15
C GLY A 265 -16.07 12.37 1.50
N LYS A 266 -17.37 12.37 1.14
CA LYS A 266 -18.07 11.18 0.65
C LYS A 266 -18.51 11.26 -0.82
N VAL A 267 -18.42 12.43 -1.44
CA VAL A 267 -18.75 12.58 -2.88
C VAL A 267 -17.54 12.13 -3.75
N PRO A 268 -17.74 11.74 -5.00
CA PRO A 268 -16.65 11.36 -5.90
C PRO A 268 -15.52 12.40 -5.91
N GLY A 269 -14.27 11.93 -5.81
CA GLY A 269 -13.07 12.77 -5.71
C GLY A 269 -12.75 13.30 -4.32
N LYS A 270 -13.64 13.07 -3.34
CA LYS A 270 -13.33 13.20 -1.91
C LYS A 270 -13.06 11.82 -1.35
N LEU A 271 -12.13 11.69 -0.43
CA LEU A 271 -11.64 10.43 0.10
C LEU A 271 -11.94 10.29 1.59
N ASP A 272 -12.16 9.04 2.03
CA ASP A 272 -12.19 8.70 3.46
C ASP A 272 -11.37 7.44 3.68
N VAL A 273 -10.12 7.62 4.08
CA VAL A 273 -9.07 6.60 4.21
C VAL A 273 -8.70 5.99 2.84
N PRO A 274 -8.05 6.76 1.92
CA PRO A 274 -7.37 6.15 0.78
C PRO A 274 -6.35 5.13 1.30
N HIS A 275 -6.55 3.85 0.94
CA HIS A 275 -5.82 2.74 1.54
C HIS A 275 -4.66 2.28 0.67
N TYR A 276 -4.95 1.83 -0.54
CA TYR A 276 -3.97 1.54 -1.59
C TYR A 276 -4.33 2.28 -2.87
N LEU A 277 -3.38 2.38 -3.77
CA LEU A 277 -3.57 3.01 -5.07
C LEU A 277 -2.78 2.28 -6.15
N ALA A 278 -3.20 2.50 -7.39
CA ALA A 278 -2.45 2.13 -8.59
C ALA A 278 -2.52 3.25 -9.62
N VAL A 279 -1.60 3.23 -10.58
CA VAL A 279 -1.56 4.22 -11.67
C VAL A 279 -1.43 3.46 -12.99
N ASP A 280 -2.32 3.73 -13.95
CA ASP A 280 -2.30 3.10 -15.27
C ASP A 280 -1.27 3.73 -16.23
N SER A 281 -1.15 3.16 -17.44
CA SER A 281 -0.19 3.61 -18.46
C SER A 281 -0.43 5.05 -18.93
N THR A 282 -1.63 5.61 -18.74
CA THR A 282 -1.98 7.00 -19.07
C THR A 282 -1.70 7.97 -17.93
N GLY A 283 -1.33 7.44 -16.77
CA GLY A 283 -1.13 8.19 -15.53
C GLY A 283 -2.42 8.46 -14.77
N ALA A 284 -3.52 7.76 -15.07
CA ALA A 284 -4.72 7.85 -14.25
C ALA A 284 -4.51 7.11 -12.92
N ILE A 285 -4.95 7.73 -11.81
CA ILE A 285 -4.83 7.19 -10.46
C ILE A 285 -6.14 6.49 -10.09
N TYR A 286 -6.02 5.29 -9.56
CA TYR A 286 -7.12 4.54 -8.96
C TYR A 286 -6.86 4.42 -7.47
N SER A 287 -7.79 4.89 -6.64
CA SER A 287 -7.66 4.85 -5.18
C SER A 287 -8.69 3.92 -4.58
N ALA A 288 -8.24 2.93 -3.83
CA ALA A 288 -9.08 2.14 -2.95
C ALA A 288 -9.52 3.03 -1.77
N ASP A 289 -10.73 3.56 -1.82
CA ASP A 289 -11.27 4.43 -0.77
C ASP A 289 -12.05 3.58 0.24
N PHE A 290 -11.33 3.14 1.27
CA PHE A 290 -11.72 2.08 2.18
C PHE A 290 -13.07 2.34 2.87
N ARG A 291 -13.24 3.53 3.49
CA ARG A 291 -14.46 3.86 4.23
C ARG A 291 -15.61 4.38 3.37
N ASN A 292 -15.32 4.79 2.15
CA ASN A 292 -16.36 5.17 1.20
C ASN A 292 -16.86 3.99 0.36
N TRP A 293 -16.29 2.80 0.52
CA TRP A 293 -16.68 1.57 -0.18
C TRP A 293 -16.67 1.71 -1.70
N ARG A 294 -15.65 2.38 -2.23
CA ARG A 294 -15.53 2.63 -3.67
C ARG A 294 -14.08 2.71 -4.12
N VAL A 295 -13.91 2.70 -5.43
CA VAL A 295 -12.67 3.10 -6.08
C VAL A 295 -12.89 4.46 -6.74
N ASP A 296 -12.09 5.46 -6.39
CA ASP A 296 -12.08 6.74 -7.09
C ASP A 296 -11.02 6.73 -8.19
N LYS A 297 -11.42 7.11 -9.41
CA LYS A 297 -10.52 7.29 -10.54
C LYS A 297 -10.25 8.77 -10.78
N PHE A 298 -8.97 9.13 -10.85
CA PHE A 298 -8.55 10.48 -11.17
C PHE A 298 -7.76 10.46 -12.50
N VAL A 299 -8.11 11.35 -13.43
CA VAL A 299 -7.41 11.49 -14.70
C VAL A 299 -6.80 12.88 -14.83
N LYS A 300 -5.67 13.00 -15.53
CA LYS A 300 -5.03 14.29 -15.80
C LYS A 300 -6.00 15.23 -16.55
N LYS A 301 -5.97 16.51 -16.18
CA LYS A 301 -6.74 17.58 -16.85
C LYS A 301 -6.14 17.91 -18.18
#